data_af376ac063dc4fe56947809a0f71f168
#
_entry.id   af376ac063dc4fe56947809a0f71f168
#
_cell.length_a   1.000
_cell.length_b   1.000
_cell.length_c   1.000
_cell.angle_alpha   90.00
_cell.angle_beta   90.00
_cell.angle_gamma   90.00
#
_symmetry.space_group_name_H-M   'P 1'
#
loop_
_entity.id
_entity.type
_entity.pdbx_description
1 polymer ?
#
loop_
_entity_poly.entity_id
_entity_poly.type
_entity_poly.pdbx_seq_one_letter_code
_entity_poly.pdbx_strand_id
1 'polypeptide(L)'
;MADGTVIVWDLETTPDLQAAARLFGLDPADEAATREKLGSGFPKHPLHRIACIGALVARREEQGWRVSALGAPHIEERPEPELIRSFVDRIEQLRPQLVTFNGSGFDLPVLRYRAMMNRIPAPGLQARPYFNRYSNDAIDLCDVLASFGTGKMKLDELSRILGLAGKPDGVDGSKVDEMVAAGRIDEVARYCETDVVNTYRLWLIHELFRGALSEEGLRWSEQQLVSHVRQSKTGNPYLQAAVDLIEVRQA
;
A
#
# COMPACT_ATOMS: atom_id res chain seq x y z
N MET A 1 16.07 -16.58 9.18
CA MET A 1 16.15 -15.15 8.79
C MET A 1 15.26 -15.01 7.56
N ALA A 2 14.34 -14.02 7.54
CA ALA A 2 13.55 -13.78 6.34
C ALA A 2 14.50 -13.56 5.17
N ASP A 3 14.27 -14.24 4.05
CA ASP A 3 15.00 -13.98 2.82
C ASP A 3 14.94 -12.48 2.57
N GLY A 4 16.08 -11.80 2.49
CA GLY A 4 16.26 -10.36 2.57
C GLY A 4 15.47 -9.51 1.58
N THR A 5 14.18 -9.78 1.42
CA THR A 5 13.25 -9.05 0.56
C THR A 5 12.06 -8.55 1.37
N VAL A 6 11.71 -7.29 1.19
CA VAL A 6 10.50 -6.65 1.72
C VAL A 6 9.64 -6.13 0.57
N ILE A 7 8.33 -6.26 0.70
CA ILE A 7 7.34 -5.54 -0.11
C ILE A 7 6.56 -4.62 0.82
N VAL A 8 6.73 -3.32 0.63
CA VAL A 8 5.86 -2.31 1.23
C VAL A 8 4.74 -2.01 0.24
N TRP A 9 3.49 -2.06 0.68
CA TRP A 9 2.37 -1.99 -0.25
C TRP A 9 1.11 -1.38 0.37
N ASP A 10 0.21 -0.92 -0.49
CA ASP A 10 -1.03 -0.24 -0.15
C ASP A 10 -2.07 -0.49 -1.25
N LEU A 11 -3.37 -0.41 -0.94
CA LEU A 11 -4.47 -0.54 -1.86
C LEU A 11 -5.32 0.72 -1.92
N GLU A 12 -5.66 1.12 -3.15
CA GLU A 12 -6.76 2.04 -3.35
C GLU A 12 -7.97 1.29 -3.91
N THR A 13 -9.15 1.58 -3.38
CA THR A 13 -10.36 0.80 -3.68
C THR A 13 -11.56 1.69 -3.94
N THR A 14 -12.50 1.16 -4.71
CA THR A 14 -13.84 1.73 -4.91
C THR A 14 -14.90 0.75 -4.40
N PRO A 15 -16.15 1.18 -4.11
CA PRO A 15 -17.24 0.26 -3.83
C PRO A 15 -17.50 -0.71 -4.99
N ASP A 16 -17.62 -2.00 -4.69
CA ASP A 16 -18.07 -3.01 -5.68
C ASP A 16 -19.59 -3.01 -5.76
N LEU A 17 -20.15 -2.15 -6.61
CA LEU A 17 -21.60 -2.03 -6.80
C LEU A 17 -22.23 -3.32 -7.31
N GLN A 18 -21.50 -4.12 -8.11
CA GLN A 18 -22.00 -5.41 -8.59
C GLN A 18 -22.13 -6.43 -7.46
N ALA A 19 -21.15 -6.47 -6.54
CA ALA A 19 -21.23 -7.32 -5.36
C ALA A 19 -22.31 -6.83 -4.39
N ALA A 20 -22.43 -5.52 -4.23
CA ALA A 20 -23.45 -4.90 -3.38
C ALA A 20 -24.87 -5.18 -3.91
N ALA A 21 -25.12 -5.01 -5.22
CA ALA A 21 -26.41 -5.33 -5.84
C ALA A 21 -26.80 -6.79 -5.60
N ARG A 22 -25.86 -7.73 -5.83
CA ARG A 22 -26.10 -9.16 -5.51
C ARG A 22 -26.44 -9.40 -4.05
N LEU A 23 -25.73 -8.75 -3.13
CA LEU A 23 -25.98 -8.88 -1.69
C LEU A 23 -27.37 -8.38 -1.29
N PHE A 24 -27.82 -7.28 -1.90
CA PHE A 24 -29.10 -6.64 -1.57
C PHE A 24 -30.28 -7.15 -2.39
N GLY A 25 -30.05 -8.04 -3.38
CA GLY A 25 -31.09 -8.52 -4.29
C GLY A 25 -31.61 -7.42 -5.23
N LEU A 26 -30.76 -6.48 -5.61
CA LEU A 26 -31.06 -5.38 -6.52
C LEU A 26 -30.62 -5.71 -7.96
N ASP A 27 -31.20 -5.00 -8.94
CA ASP A 27 -30.70 -5.06 -10.32
C ASP A 27 -29.27 -4.49 -10.38
N PRO A 28 -28.30 -5.25 -10.88
CA PRO A 28 -26.93 -4.77 -11.05
C PRO A 28 -26.80 -3.55 -11.97
N ALA A 29 -27.79 -3.29 -12.84
CA ALA A 29 -27.83 -2.10 -13.69
C ALA A 29 -28.30 -0.84 -12.93
N ASP A 30 -28.98 -0.99 -11.79
CA ASP A 30 -29.43 0.13 -10.95
C ASP A 30 -28.36 0.49 -9.92
N GLU A 31 -27.31 1.18 -10.39
CA GLU A 31 -26.24 1.67 -9.53
C GLU A 31 -26.72 2.69 -8.50
N ALA A 32 -27.72 3.51 -8.84
CA ALA A 32 -28.25 4.53 -7.95
C ALA A 32 -28.91 3.92 -6.71
N ALA A 33 -29.82 2.96 -6.91
CA ALA A 33 -30.45 2.23 -5.82
C ALA A 33 -29.43 1.43 -5.00
N THR A 34 -28.39 0.89 -5.66
CA THR A 34 -27.32 0.14 -4.99
C THR A 34 -26.48 1.06 -4.10
N ARG A 35 -26.09 2.24 -4.58
CA ARG A 35 -25.37 3.26 -3.78
C ARG A 35 -26.21 3.75 -2.61
N GLU A 36 -27.50 4.02 -2.82
CA GLU A 36 -28.44 4.42 -1.75
C GLU A 36 -28.50 3.36 -0.66
N LYS A 37 -28.63 2.08 -1.05
CA LYS A 37 -28.71 0.94 -0.11
C LYS A 37 -27.40 0.67 0.62
N LEU A 38 -26.26 0.89 -0.05
CA LEU A 38 -24.92 0.77 0.55
C LEU A 38 -24.70 1.87 1.61
N GLY A 39 -25.26 3.05 1.39
CA GLY A 39 -25.15 4.20 2.27
C GLY A 39 -23.78 4.91 2.18
N SER A 40 -23.59 5.92 3.02
CA SER A 40 -22.34 6.71 3.07
C SER A 40 -21.26 6.12 3.98
N GLY A 41 -21.53 4.99 4.64
CA GLY A 41 -20.58 4.32 5.52
C GLY A 41 -19.47 3.62 4.73
N PHE A 42 -18.33 3.40 5.40
CA PHE A 42 -17.23 2.63 4.81
C PHE A 42 -17.69 1.17 4.57
N PRO A 43 -17.62 0.65 3.34
CA PRO A 43 -18.14 -0.67 3.02
C PRO A 43 -17.38 -1.78 3.77
N LYS A 44 -18.01 -2.96 3.93
CA LYS A 44 -17.30 -4.15 4.42
C LYS A 44 -16.31 -4.65 3.35
N HIS A 45 -15.21 -5.25 3.78
CA HIS A 45 -14.10 -5.70 2.90
C HIS A 45 -14.53 -6.40 1.60
N PRO A 46 -15.51 -7.35 1.57
CA PRO A 46 -15.94 -7.98 0.32
C PRO A 46 -16.62 -7.04 -0.68
N LEU A 47 -17.03 -5.84 -0.24
CA LEU A 47 -17.69 -4.84 -1.07
C LEU A 47 -16.73 -3.77 -1.59
N HIS A 48 -15.43 -3.99 -1.47
CA HIS A 48 -14.39 -3.18 -2.09
C HIS A 48 -13.90 -3.85 -3.38
N ARG A 49 -13.70 -3.06 -4.43
CA ARG A 49 -13.04 -3.42 -5.67
C ARG A 49 -11.68 -2.72 -5.71
N ILE A 50 -10.62 -3.44 -6.02
CA ILE A 50 -9.28 -2.86 -6.11
C ILE A 50 -9.19 -2.00 -7.37
N ALA A 51 -8.86 -0.73 -7.18
CA ALA A 51 -8.63 0.24 -8.25
C ALA A 51 -7.12 0.35 -8.57
N CYS A 52 -6.27 0.26 -7.54
CA CYS A 52 -4.83 0.40 -7.67
C CYS A 52 -4.12 -0.46 -6.60
N ILE A 53 -2.94 -0.99 -6.94
CA ILE A 53 -2.03 -1.68 -6.01
C ILE A 53 -0.69 -0.97 -6.04
N GLY A 54 -0.40 -0.16 -5.03
CA GLY A 54 0.91 0.45 -4.84
C GLY A 54 1.87 -0.54 -4.18
N ALA A 55 3.10 -0.65 -4.71
CA ALA A 55 4.11 -1.51 -4.10
C ALA A 55 5.53 -0.99 -4.32
N LEU A 56 6.35 -1.10 -3.27
CA LEU A 56 7.79 -0.92 -3.30
C LEU A 56 8.45 -2.24 -2.89
N VAL A 57 9.38 -2.71 -3.71
CA VAL A 57 10.19 -3.91 -3.43
C VAL A 57 11.60 -3.47 -3.09
N ALA A 58 12.10 -3.87 -1.91
CA ALA A 58 13.49 -3.67 -1.54
C ALA A 58 14.15 -4.97 -1.11
N ARG A 59 15.47 -5.07 -1.35
CA ARG A 59 16.29 -6.22 -0.98
C ARG A 59 17.33 -5.82 0.04
N ARG A 60 17.57 -6.68 1.01
CA ARG A 60 18.62 -6.50 2.00
C ARG A 60 19.99 -6.69 1.33
N GLU A 61 20.86 -5.72 1.52
CA GLU A 61 22.29 -5.78 1.20
C GLU A 61 23.11 -5.53 2.48
N GLU A 62 24.41 -5.64 2.37
CA GLU A 62 25.31 -5.48 3.51
C GLU A 62 25.13 -4.12 4.22
N GLN A 63 25.00 -3.04 3.44
CA GLN A 63 24.88 -1.68 3.94
C GLN A 63 23.46 -1.32 4.40
N GLY A 64 22.40 -1.95 3.82
CA GLY A 64 21.03 -1.55 4.10
C GLY A 64 20.01 -2.17 3.13
N TRP A 65 19.04 -1.39 2.67
CA TRP A 65 17.96 -1.85 1.80
C TRP A 65 18.01 -1.15 0.43
N ARG A 66 18.19 -1.93 -0.64
CA ARG A 66 18.17 -1.44 -2.02
C ARG A 66 16.77 -1.57 -2.61
N VAL A 67 16.19 -0.45 -3.04
CA VAL A 67 14.93 -0.44 -3.79
C VAL A 67 15.17 -1.02 -5.19
N SER A 68 14.35 -2.00 -5.57
CA SER A 68 14.44 -2.68 -6.87
C SER A 68 13.22 -2.46 -7.76
N ALA A 69 12.09 -2.06 -7.19
CA ALA A 69 10.87 -1.70 -7.91
C ALA A 69 10.01 -0.75 -7.07
N LEU A 70 9.30 0.15 -7.74
CA LEU A 70 8.27 1.02 -7.17
C LEU A 70 7.25 1.29 -8.27
N GLY A 71 5.97 1.22 -7.96
CA GLY A 71 4.89 1.54 -8.89
C GLY A 71 3.52 1.29 -8.28
N ALA A 72 2.51 1.80 -8.95
CA ALA A 72 1.10 1.66 -8.55
C ALA A 72 0.21 1.37 -9.78
N PRO A 73 0.32 0.17 -10.38
CA PRO A 73 -0.52 -0.21 -11.50
C PRO A 73 -2.02 -0.17 -11.13
N HIS A 74 -2.86 0.25 -12.08
CA HIS A 74 -4.27 0.52 -11.82
C HIS A 74 -5.20 -0.06 -12.91
N ILE A 75 -6.52 0.02 -12.65
CA ILE A 75 -7.55 -0.66 -13.45
C ILE A 75 -7.70 -0.16 -14.89
N GLU A 76 -7.20 1.02 -15.25
CA GLU A 76 -7.18 1.48 -16.64
C GLU A 76 -6.00 0.92 -17.43
N GLU A 77 -4.89 0.55 -16.77
CA GLU A 77 -3.76 -0.14 -17.41
C GLU A 77 -4.05 -1.62 -17.65
N ARG A 78 -4.70 -2.28 -16.69
CA ARG A 78 -5.05 -3.70 -16.73
C ARG A 78 -6.23 -4.02 -15.80
N PRO A 79 -7.08 -4.99 -16.15
CA PRO A 79 -8.25 -5.31 -15.33
C PRO A 79 -7.85 -5.82 -13.93
N GLU A 80 -8.72 -5.59 -12.93
CA GLU A 80 -8.50 -5.97 -11.54
C GLU A 80 -7.98 -7.41 -11.34
N PRO A 81 -8.53 -8.45 -12.02
CA PRO A 81 -8.01 -9.81 -11.86
C PRO A 81 -6.54 -9.97 -12.24
N GLU A 82 -6.04 -9.19 -13.20
CA GLU A 82 -4.64 -9.21 -13.61
C GLU A 82 -3.75 -8.47 -12.60
N LEU A 83 -4.22 -7.35 -12.04
CA LEU A 83 -3.54 -6.66 -10.94
C LEU A 83 -3.33 -7.61 -9.76
N ILE A 84 -4.41 -8.27 -9.32
CA ILE A 84 -4.38 -9.21 -8.21
C ILE A 84 -3.42 -10.37 -8.51
N ARG A 85 -3.56 -11.01 -9.68
CA ARG A 85 -2.70 -12.13 -10.07
C ARG A 85 -1.23 -11.75 -10.07
N SER A 86 -0.88 -10.65 -10.73
CA SER A 86 0.49 -10.16 -10.80
C SER A 86 1.09 -9.90 -9.40
N PHE A 87 0.29 -9.38 -8.48
CA PHE A 87 0.74 -9.08 -7.12
C PHE A 87 0.91 -10.35 -6.27
N VAL A 88 -0.06 -11.28 -6.28
CA VAL A 88 0.02 -12.52 -5.49
C VAL A 88 1.10 -13.47 -6.02
N ASP A 89 1.31 -13.52 -7.35
CA ASP A 89 2.40 -14.26 -7.98
C ASP A 89 3.76 -13.70 -7.56
N ARG A 90 3.87 -12.37 -7.44
CA ARG A 90 5.08 -11.71 -6.95
C ARG A 90 5.38 -12.05 -5.49
N ILE A 91 4.35 -12.10 -4.65
CA ILE A 91 4.49 -12.55 -3.25
C ILE A 91 4.95 -14.01 -3.20
N GLU A 92 4.38 -14.87 -4.04
CA GLU A 92 4.78 -16.29 -4.11
C GLU A 92 6.24 -16.46 -4.51
N GLN A 93 6.69 -15.73 -5.54
CA GLN A 93 8.05 -15.78 -6.05
C GLN A 93 9.08 -15.29 -5.02
N LEU A 94 8.81 -14.18 -4.37
CA LEU A 94 9.75 -13.50 -3.50
C LEU A 94 9.67 -13.95 -2.04
N ARG A 95 8.53 -14.49 -1.61
CA ARG A 95 8.23 -14.81 -0.20
C ARG A 95 8.69 -13.71 0.77
N PRO A 96 8.34 -12.44 0.48
CA PRO A 96 8.89 -11.29 1.18
C PRO A 96 8.36 -11.18 2.61
N GLN A 97 8.97 -10.33 3.42
CA GLN A 97 8.26 -9.67 4.51
C GLN A 97 7.28 -8.66 3.87
N LEU A 98 6.02 -8.67 4.27
CA LEU A 98 5.05 -7.65 3.87
C LEU A 98 5.03 -6.52 4.91
N VAL A 99 4.95 -5.28 4.43
CA VAL A 99 4.83 -4.10 5.30
C VAL A 99 3.70 -3.23 4.77
N THR A 100 2.84 -2.80 5.68
CA THR A 100 1.69 -1.92 5.40
C THR A 100 1.52 -0.87 6.49
N PHE A 101 0.64 0.07 6.25
CA PHE A 101 0.10 0.96 7.28
C PHE A 101 -1.42 0.80 7.36
N ASN A 102 -1.91 0.15 8.43
CA ASN A 102 -3.29 -0.29 8.64
C ASN A 102 -3.76 -1.45 7.74
N GLY A 103 -2.85 -2.13 7.06
CA GLY A 103 -3.18 -3.16 6.07
C GLY A 103 -3.61 -4.50 6.67
N SER A 104 -3.28 -4.80 7.93
CA SER A 104 -3.80 -5.99 8.62
C SER A 104 -5.33 -5.89 8.81
N GLY A 105 -5.81 -4.66 9.00
CA GLY A 105 -7.23 -4.36 9.15
C GLY A 105 -7.98 -4.15 7.84
N PHE A 106 -7.29 -3.88 6.72
CA PHE A 106 -7.94 -3.53 5.47
C PHE A 106 -7.35 -4.23 4.23
N ASP A 107 -6.12 -3.93 3.86
CA ASP A 107 -5.52 -4.35 2.59
C ASP A 107 -5.45 -5.86 2.43
N LEU A 108 -4.91 -6.56 3.42
CA LEU A 108 -4.81 -8.02 3.41
C LEU A 108 -6.18 -8.71 3.35
N PRO A 109 -7.18 -8.34 4.18
CA PRO A 109 -8.54 -8.83 4.04
C PRO A 109 -9.15 -8.55 2.67
N VAL A 110 -9.03 -7.34 2.14
CA VAL A 110 -9.56 -6.98 0.82
C VAL A 110 -8.91 -7.82 -0.27
N LEU A 111 -7.57 -7.87 -0.33
CA LEU A 111 -6.83 -8.68 -1.30
C LEU A 111 -7.30 -10.14 -1.29
N ARG A 112 -7.45 -10.74 -0.08
CA ARG A 112 -7.95 -12.11 0.06
C ARG A 112 -9.36 -12.29 -0.51
N TYR A 113 -10.30 -11.39 -0.15
CA TYR A 113 -11.67 -11.48 -0.66
C TYR A 113 -11.70 -11.28 -2.18
N ARG A 114 -10.94 -10.33 -2.72
CA ARG A 114 -10.88 -10.08 -4.16
C ARG A 114 -10.26 -11.25 -4.93
N ALA A 115 -9.19 -11.87 -4.41
CA ALA A 115 -8.63 -13.09 -5.00
C ALA A 115 -9.68 -14.22 -5.03
N MET A 116 -10.41 -14.46 -3.92
CA MET A 116 -11.48 -15.47 -3.86
C MET A 116 -12.62 -15.17 -4.83
N MET A 117 -13.12 -13.92 -4.87
CA MET A 117 -14.22 -13.51 -5.74
C MET A 117 -13.89 -13.63 -7.22
N ASN A 118 -12.63 -13.33 -7.59
CA ASN A 118 -12.10 -13.47 -8.94
C ASN A 118 -11.56 -14.89 -9.25
N ARG A 119 -11.69 -15.85 -8.29
CA ARG A 119 -11.20 -17.23 -8.41
C ARG A 119 -9.72 -17.34 -8.79
N ILE A 120 -8.91 -16.48 -8.18
CA ILE A 120 -7.46 -16.42 -8.38
C ILE A 120 -6.79 -17.28 -7.30
N PRO A 121 -6.04 -18.32 -7.67
CA PRO A 121 -5.19 -19.03 -6.72
C PRO A 121 -4.12 -18.07 -6.17
N ALA A 122 -3.92 -18.08 -4.87
CA ALA A 122 -2.93 -17.23 -4.20
C ALA A 122 -2.18 -18.02 -3.11
N PRO A 123 -1.49 -19.15 -3.46
CA PRO A 123 -0.80 -19.99 -2.48
C PRO A 123 0.32 -19.24 -1.78
N GLY A 124 0.94 -18.25 -2.42
CA GLY A 124 1.95 -17.39 -1.82
C GLY A 124 1.49 -16.66 -0.58
N LEU A 125 0.19 -16.29 -0.50
CA LEU A 125 -0.39 -15.67 0.69
C LEU A 125 -0.53 -16.64 1.89
N GLN A 126 -0.35 -17.94 1.68
CA GLN A 126 -0.35 -18.98 2.72
C GLN A 126 1.06 -19.50 3.01
N ALA A 127 2.07 -19.12 2.22
CA ALA A 127 3.44 -19.61 2.36
C ALA A 127 4.13 -19.10 3.64
N ARG A 128 3.62 -18.02 4.22
CA ARG A 128 4.06 -17.41 5.48
C ARG A 128 2.82 -16.96 6.26
N PRO A 129 2.89 -16.72 7.59
CA PRO A 129 1.75 -16.35 8.42
C PRO A 129 1.33 -14.88 8.23
N TYR A 130 1.13 -14.44 6.98
CA TYR A 130 0.78 -13.05 6.64
C TYR A 130 -0.54 -12.56 7.28
N PHE A 131 -1.48 -13.47 7.55
CA PHE A 131 -2.75 -13.13 8.19
C PHE A 131 -2.68 -13.19 9.73
N ASN A 132 -1.52 -13.50 10.30
CA ASN A 132 -1.30 -13.37 11.73
C ASN A 132 -0.76 -11.95 12.03
N ARG A 133 -1.63 -11.08 12.56
CA ARG A 133 -1.29 -9.68 12.85
C ARG A 133 -0.13 -9.47 13.82
N TYR A 134 0.28 -10.52 14.53
CA TYR A 134 1.42 -10.48 15.46
C TYR A 134 2.69 -11.08 14.85
N SER A 135 2.64 -11.52 13.60
CA SER A 135 3.80 -12.06 12.91
C SER A 135 4.68 -10.94 12.35
N ASN A 136 5.99 -11.16 12.41
CA ASN A 136 6.94 -10.31 11.68
C ASN A 136 6.95 -10.56 10.16
N ASP A 137 6.18 -11.53 9.65
CA ASP A 137 6.07 -11.79 8.22
C ASP A 137 5.18 -10.79 7.49
N ALA A 138 4.19 -10.21 8.20
CA ALA A 138 3.39 -9.08 7.74
C ALA A 138 3.32 -8.04 8.86
N ILE A 139 4.10 -6.97 8.72
CA ILE A 139 4.13 -5.87 9.68
C ILE A 139 3.10 -4.82 9.27
N ASP A 140 2.15 -4.55 10.15
CA ASP A 140 1.29 -3.38 10.07
C ASP A 140 1.84 -2.31 11.04
N LEU A 141 2.45 -1.28 10.48
CA LEU A 141 3.08 -0.23 11.28
C LEU A 141 2.06 0.56 12.11
N CYS A 142 0.84 0.72 11.64
CA CYS A 142 -0.23 1.37 12.40
C CYS A 142 -0.57 0.60 13.68
N ASP A 143 -0.62 -0.72 13.59
CA ASP A 143 -0.86 -1.61 14.75
C ASP A 143 0.34 -1.68 15.69
N VAL A 144 1.53 -1.91 15.13
CA VAL A 144 2.76 -2.09 15.93
C VAL A 144 3.09 -0.83 16.71
N LEU A 145 3.04 0.35 16.10
CA LEU A 145 3.35 1.61 16.76
C LEU A 145 2.32 2.02 17.81
N ALA A 146 1.07 1.59 17.64
CA ALA A 146 0.02 1.75 18.66
C ALA A 146 0.02 0.60 19.70
N SER A 147 1.02 -0.29 19.70
CA SER A 147 1.06 -1.49 20.55
C SER A 147 -0.23 -2.31 20.47
N PHE A 148 -0.81 -2.40 19.25
CA PHE A 148 -2.09 -3.07 18.95
C PHE A 148 -3.31 -2.48 19.69
N GLY A 149 -3.16 -1.29 20.26
CA GLY A 149 -4.21 -0.57 21.00
C GLY A 149 -5.01 0.41 20.12
N THR A 150 -5.68 1.36 20.78
CA THR A 150 -6.57 2.35 20.16
C THR A 150 -5.89 3.68 19.81
N GLY A 151 -4.67 3.93 20.29
CA GLY A 151 -3.92 5.16 20.07
C GLY A 151 -3.29 5.29 18.67
N LYS A 152 -4.03 4.88 17.64
CA LYS A 152 -3.57 4.89 16.24
C LYS A 152 -3.55 6.31 15.70
N MET A 153 -2.45 6.65 15.04
CA MET A 153 -2.32 7.88 14.25
C MET A 153 -2.52 7.59 12.77
N LYS A 154 -2.87 8.61 11.99
CA LYS A 154 -2.87 8.51 10.52
C LYS A 154 -1.44 8.54 10.00
N LEU A 155 -1.20 7.89 8.85
CA LEU A 155 0.12 7.88 8.18
C LEU A 155 0.63 9.31 7.93
N ASP A 156 -0.24 10.21 7.45
CA ASP A 156 0.12 11.60 7.18
C ASP A 156 0.56 12.34 8.45
N GLU A 157 -0.18 12.21 9.54
CA GLU A 157 0.15 12.86 10.82
C GLU A 157 1.51 12.39 11.33
N LEU A 158 1.73 11.07 11.32
CA LEU A 158 2.98 10.47 11.77
C LEU A 158 4.15 10.84 10.85
N SER A 159 3.91 10.83 9.53
CA SER A 159 4.92 11.26 8.55
C SER A 159 5.36 12.69 8.80
N ARG A 160 4.44 13.62 8.99
CA ARG A 160 4.74 15.04 9.28
C ARG A 160 5.51 15.21 10.60
N ILE A 161 5.12 14.51 11.66
CA ILE A 161 5.82 14.53 12.96
C ILE A 161 7.26 14.05 12.82
N LEU A 162 7.49 13.00 12.02
CA LEU A 162 8.83 12.48 11.75
C LEU A 162 9.58 13.27 10.67
N GLY A 163 8.91 14.31 10.10
CA GLY A 163 9.46 15.18 9.05
C GLY A 163 9.63 14.45 7.73
N LEU A 164 8.83 13.46 7.43
CA LEU A 164 8.65 12.89 6.10
C LEU A 164 7.75 13.80 5.26
N ALA A 165 7.64 13.54 3.96
CA ALA A 165 6.88 14.42 3.05
C ALA A 165 5.38 14.54 3.41
N GLY A 166 4.80 13.52 4.06
CA GLY A 166 3.36 13.48 4.30
C GLY A 166 2.55 13.30 3.01
N LYS A 167 1.24 13.53 3.12
CA LYS A 167 0.32 13.46 1.98
C LYS A 167 0.28 14.78 1.22
N PRO A 168 0.06 14.74 -0.11
CA PRO A 168 -0.25 15.92 -0.88
C PRO A 168 -1.54 16.57 -0.41
N ASP A 169 -1.60 17.90 -0.44
CA ASP A 169 -2.81 18.63 -0.09
C ASP A 169 -3.96 18.28 -1.04
N GLY A 170 -5.15 18.02 -0.48
CA GLY A 170 -6.38 17.83 -1.24
C GLY A 170 -6.69 16.39 -1.70
N VAL A 171 -5.80 15.42 -1.48
CA VAL A 171 -6.07 14.00 -1.75
C VAL A 171 -6.29 13.25 -0.44
N ASP A 172 -7.46 12.62 -0.34
CA ASP A 172 -7.88 11.81 0.80
C ASP A 172 -8.46 10.50 0.27
N GLY A 173 -8.15 9.37 0.92
CA GLY A 173 -8.68 8.06 0.54
C GLY A 173 -10.20 7.99 0.43
N SER A 174 -10.94 8.88 1.13
CA SER A 174 -12.40 8.99 1.00
C SER A 174 -12.87 9.49 -0.37
N LYS A 175 -11.99 10.12 -1.16
CA LYS A 175 -12.30 10.69 -2.50
C LYS A 175 -11.91 9.78 -3.65
N VAL A 176 -11.35 8.61 -3.38
CA VAL A 176 -10.87 7.67 -4.42
C VAL A 176 -11.99 7.28 -5.38
N ASP A 177 -13.19 6.95 -4.87
CA ASP A 177 -14.35 6.59 -5.71
C ASP A 177 -14.75 7.74 -6.66
N GLU A 178 -14.81 8.98 -6.16
CA GLU A 178 -15.10 10.18 -6.94
C GLU A 178 -14.01 10.44 -8.00
N MET A 179 -12.74 10.29 -7.63
CA MET A 179 -11.62 10.51 -8.54
C MET A 179 -11.61 9.48 -9.67
N VAL A 180 -11.83 8.21 -9.34
CA VAL A 180 -11.92 7.12 -10.34
C VAL A 180 -13.11 7.36 -11.28
N ALA A 181 -14.28 7.72 -10.74
CA ALA A 181 -15.46 8.04 -11.55
C ALA A 181 -15.24 9.25 -12.47
N ALA A 182 -14.36 10.18 -12.08
CA ALA A 182 -13.97 11.35 -12.89
C ALA A 182 -12.82 11.07 -13.88
N GLY A 183 -12.35 9.81 -14.02
CA GLY A 183 -11.24 9.43 -14.91
C GLY A 183 -9.86 9.90 -14.40
N ARG A 184 -9.71 10.15 -13.09
CA ARG A 184 -8.48 10.65 -12.46
C ARG A 184 -7.69 9.55 -11.77
N ILE A 185 -7.70 8.33 -12.29
CA ILE A 185 -7.06 7.17 -11.69
C ILE A 185 -5.54 7.32 -11.58
N ASP A 186 -4.90 8.01 -12.54
CA ASP A 186 -3.46 8.32 -12.49
C ASP A 186 -3.08 9.14 -11.24
N GLU A 187 -3.98 10.04 -10.80
CA GLU A 187 -3.74 10.81 -9.57
C GLU A 187 -3.87 9.93 -8.32
N VAL A 188 -4.82 8.99 -8.35
CA VAL A 188 -4.97 7.97 -7.30
C VAL A 188 -3.73 7.09 -7.23
N ALA A 189 -3.19 6.66 -8.37
CA ALA A 189 -1.97 5.85 -8.43
C ALA A 189 -0.75 6.61 -7.87
N ARG A 190 -0.58 7.90 -8.23
CA ARG A 190 0.49 8.74 -7.69
C ARG A 190 0.38 8.93 -6.18
N TYR A 191 -0.85 9.07 -5.69
CA TYR A 191 -1.14 9.15 -4.27
C TYR A 191 -0.76 7.84 -3.55
N CYS A 192 -1.18 6.69 -4.06
CA CYS A 192 -0.85 5.37 -3.55
C CYS A 192 0.68 5.13 -3.50
N GLU A 193 1.43 5.51 -4.57
CA GLU A 193 2.90 5.46 -4.55
C GLU A 193 3.50 6.30 -3.42
N THR A 194 2.91 7.46 -3.14
CA THR A 194 3.39 8.36 -2.08
C THR A 194 3.18 7.74 -0.70
N ASP A 195 2.02 7.12 -0.46
CA ASP A 195 1.73 6.42 0.78
C ASP A 195 2.66 5.20 0.97
N VAL A 196 2.94 4.45 -0.09
CA VAL A 196 3.92 3.35 -0.07
C VAL A 196 5.34 3.85 0.28
N VAL A 197 5.78 4.97 -0.30
CA VAL A 197 7.11 5.54 0.01
C VAL A 197 7.18 6.07 1.44
N ASN A 198 6.14 6.74 1.94
CA ASN A 198 6.09 7.19 3.32
C ASN A 198 6.08 5.99 4.30
N THR A 199 5.33 4.94 3.98
CA THR A 199 5.31 3.69 4.76
C THR A 199 6.68 3.00 4.76
N TYR A 200 7.38 2.96 3.62
CA TYR A 200 8.74 2.42 3.54
C TYR A 200 9.72 3.20 4.41
N ARG A 201 9.71 4.52 4.35
CA ARG A 201 10.59 5.37 5.17
C ARG A 201 10.28 5.24 6.66
N LEU A 202 9.00 5.18 7.02
CA LEU A 202 8.58 4.92 8.39
C LEU A 202 9.07 3.54 8.87
N TRP A 203 8.99 2.53 8.00
CA TRP A 203 9.50 1.19 8.30
C TRP A 203 11.02 1.19 8.49
N LEU A 204 11.80 1.91 7.69
CA LEU A 204 13.25 2.05 7.89
C LEU A 204 13.58 2.70 9.25
N ILE A 205 12.84 3.73 9.65
CA ILE A 205 12.97 4.36 10.98
C ILE A 205 12.63 3.36 12.08
N HIS A 206 11.59 2.54 11.90
CA HIS A 206 11.24 1.48 12.84
C HIS A 206 12.32 0.39 12.90
N GLU A 207 12.94 0.02 11.79
CA GLU A 207 14.08 -0.92 11.76
C GLU A 207 15.31 -0.35 12.47
N LEU A 208 15.58 0.95 12.37
CA LEU A 208 16.59 1.65 13.16
C LEU A 208 16.25 1.59 14.66
N PHE A 209 15.02 1.96 15.03
CA PHE A 209 14.55 1.94 16.42
C PHE A 209 14.74 0.58 17.07
N ARG A 210 14.45 -0.51 16.37
CA ARG A 210 14.60 -1.88 16.90
C ARG A 210 16.03 -2.45 16.77
N GLY A 211 16.99 -1.68 16.31
CA GLY A 211 18.40 -2.09 16.17
C GLY A 211 18.66 -3.06 15.00
N ALA A 212 17.70 -3.24 14.09
CA ALA A 212 17.86 -4.10 12.90
C ALA A 212 18.53 -3.36 11.72
N LEU A 213 18.62 -2.04 11.82
CA LEU A 213 19.30 -1.15 10.86
C LEU A 213 20.16 -0.15 11.65
N SER A 214 21.38 0.17 11.17
CA SER A 214 22.19 1.23 11.72
C SER A 214 21.80 2.60 11.13
N GLU A 215 22.26 3.68 11.73
CA GLU A 215 22.09 5.04 11.16
C GLU A 215 22.69 5.17 9.77
N GLU A 216 23.85 4.58 9.55
CA GLU A 216 24.49 4.54 8.23
C GLU A 216 23.67 3.74 7.24
N GLY A 217 23.12 2.59 7.69
CA GLY A 217 22.23 1.76 6.89
C GLY A 217 20.91 2.46 6.55
N LEU A 218 20.36 3.26 7.46
CA LEU A 218 19.20 4.12 7.18
C LEU A 218 19.54 5.14 6.08
N ARG A 219 20.60 5.91 6.25
CA ARG A 219 21.05 6.90 5.25
C ARG A 219 21.29 6.25 3.89
N TRP A 220 21.98 5.12 3.87
CA TRP A 220 22.23 4.39 2.63
C TRP A 220 20.91 3.92 1.97
N SER A 221 19.98 3.38 2.73
CA SER A 221 18.68 2.91 2.21
C SER A 221 17.84 4.06 1.63
N GLU A 222 17.84 5.23 2.28
CA GLU A 222 17.19 6.43 1.77
C GLU A 222 17.86 6.93 0.47
N GLN A 223 19.20 6.88 0.37
CA GLN A 223 19.92 7.20 -0.88
C GLN A 223 19.58 6.23 -2.02
N GLN A 224 19.36 4.93 -1.71
CA GLN A 224 18.89 3.97 -2.71
C GLN A 224 17.48 4.31 -3.22
N LEU A 225 16.59 4.76 -2.32
CA LEU A 225 15.27 5.25 -2.71
C LEU A 225 15.39 6.49 -3.62
N VAL A 226 16.19 7.48 -3.24
CA VAL A 226 16.46 8.68 -4.07
C VAL A 226 16.95 8.27 -5.45
N SER A 227 17.97 7.42 -5.50
CA SER A 227 18.56 6.95 -6.76
C SER A 227 17.52 6.25 -7.65
N HIS A 228 16.67 5.39 -7.06
CA HIS A 228 15.61 4.68 -7.79
C HIS A 228 14.58 5.65 -8.37
N VAL A 229 14.08 6.60 -7.58
CA VAL A 229 13.08 7.60 -8.02
C VAL A 229 13.65 8.50 -9.11
N ARG A 230 14.90 8.97 -8.96
CA ARG A 230 15.56 9.80 -9.98
C ARG A 230 15.77 9.04 -11.31
N GLN A 231 16.17 7.78 -11.25
CA GLN A 231 16.40 6.94 -12.43
C GLN A 231 15.10 6.53 -13.15
N SER A 232 14.04 6.27 -12.42
CA SER A 232 12.73 5.89 -12.99
C SER A 232 12.08 7.01 -13.80
N LYS A 233 12.57 8.26 -13.66
CA LYS A 233 11.99 9.45 -14.30
C LYS A 233 10.46 9.54 -14.10
N THR A 234 10.00 9.09 -12.94
CA THR A 234 8.57 9.14 -12.61
C THR A 234 8.04 10.56 -12.76
N GLY A 235 6.89 10.70 -13.42
CA GLY A 235 6.15 11.96 -13.49
C GLY A 235 5.40 12.31 -12.21
N ASN A 236 5.64 11.60 -11.10
CA ASN A 236 4.99 11.85 -9.82
C ASN A 236 5.69 12.98 -9.05
N PRO A 237 5.09 14.20 -9.00
CA PRO A 237 5.72 15.35 -8.34
C PRO A 237 5.86 15.15 -6.82
N TYR A 238 5.00 14.33 -6.22
CA TYR A 238 5.02 14.06 -4.78
C TYR A 238 6.21 13.17 -4.39
N LEU A 239 6.57 12.21 -5.24
CA LEU A 239 7.79 11.42 -5.05
C LEU A 239 9.04 12.30 -5.21
N GLN A 240 9.03 13.25 -6.16
CA GLN A 240 10.12 14.20 -6.29
C GLN A 240 10.29 15.02 -5.01
N ALA A 241 9.21 15.58 -4.47
CA ALA A 241 9.27 16.33 -3.22
C ALA A 241 9.73 15.47 -2.03
N ALA A 242 9.31 14.18 -1.99
CA ALA A 242 9.74 13.26 -0.93
C ALA A 242 11.25 12.99 -0.97
N VAL A 243 11.86 12.85 -2.16
CA VAL A 243 13.30 12.61 -2.29
C VAL A 243 14.12 13.89 -2.09
N ASP A 244 13.60 15.05 -2.50
CA ASP A 244 14.24 16.36 -2.24
C ASP A 244 14.41 16.59 -0.73
N LEU A 245 13.42 16.22 0.09
CA LEU A 245 13.51 16.29 1.55
C LEU A 245 14.58 15.35 2.14
N ILE A 246 14.85 14.21 1.51
CA ILE A 246 15.92 13.30 1.94
C ILE A 246 17.27 13.96 1.67
N GLU A 247 17.47 14.50 0.47
CA GLU A 247 18.73 15.14 0.05
C GLU A 247 19.07 16.33 0.95
N VAL A 248 18.08 17.20 1.27
CA VAL A 248 18.27 18.36 2.17
C VAL A 248 18.67 17.93 3.59
N ARG A 249 18.17 16.80 4.08
CA ARG A 249 18.52 16.32 5.44
C ARG A 249 19.90 15.66 5.54
N GLN A 250 20.40 15.18 4.42
CA GLN A 250 21.71 14.50 4.37
C GLN A 250 22.85 15.42 3.96
N ALA A 251 22.53 16.64 3.51
CA ALA A 251 23.50 17.71 3.19
C ALA A 251 23.96 18.43 4.44
#